data_9800cacee53f56d925dc359531306601
#
_entry.id   9800cacee53f56d925dc359531306601
#
_cell.length_a   1.000
_cell.length_b   1.000
_cell.length_c   1.000
_cell.angle_alpha   90.00
_cell.angle_beta   90.00
_cell.angle_gamma   90.00
#
_symmetry.space_group_name_H-M   'P 1'
#
loop_
_entity.id
_entity.type
_entity.pdbx_description
1 polymer ?
#
loop_
_entity_poly.entity_id
_entity_poly.type
_entity_poly.pdbx_seq_one_letter_code
_entity_poly.pdbx_strand_id
1 'polypeptide(L)'
;IVPPTGAKGLNLAASDVHYAADALTRFFRKADRDAISDYSAKALRRVWKCERFSWSLTRLMHRFQDDGPFERAMQTAELDYISSSRAAQVSIAENYVGLPV
;
A
#
# COMPACT_ATOMS: atom_id res chain seq x y z
N ILE A 1 1.15 9.72 7.05
CA ILE A 1 2.49 9.07 7.16
C ILE A 1 2.36 7.60 6.82
N VAL A 2 3.22 7.12 5.96
CA VAL A 2 3.26 5.71 5.56
C VAL A 2 4.23 4.96 6.47
N PRO A 3 3.84 3.81 7.05
CA PRO A 3 4.79 3.02 7.84
C PRO A 3 6.01 2.61 7.01
N PRO A 4 7.23 2.68 7.57
CA PRO A 4 8.45 2.43 6.80
C PRO A 4 8.66 0.95 6.43
N THR A 5 8.00 0.03 7.10
CA THR A 5 8.21 -1.42 6.95
C THR A 5 8.06 -1.90 5.50
N GLY A 6 7.14 -1.33 4.75
CA GLY A 6 6.92 -1.69 3.35
C GLY A 6 7.76 -0.91 2.35
N ALA A 7 8.54 0.07 2.80
CA ALA A 7 9.37 0.94 1.97
C ALA A 7 8.58 1.61 0.83
N LYS A 8 7.35 2.07 1.12
CA LYS A 8 6.42 2.57 0.09
C LYS A 8 6.41 4.09 -0.08
N GLY A 9 7.09 4.83 0.81
CA GLY A 9 7.01 6.30 0.80
C GLY A 9 7.44 6.93 -0.53
N LEU A 10 8.61 6.55 -1.05
CA LEU A 10 9.10 7.08 -2.32
C LEU A 10 8.21 6.67 -3.49
N ASN A 11 7.78 5.41 -3.52
CA ASN A 11 6.91 4.91 -4.59
C ASN A 11 5.55 5.61 -4.59
N LEU A 12 4.99 5.93 -3.41
CA LEU A 12 3.76 6.70 -3.31
C LEU A 12 3.96 8.13 -3.80
N ALA A 13 5.07 8.77 -3.45
CA ALA A 13 5.38 10.11 -3.94
C ALA A 13 5.50 10.13 -5.46
N ALA A 14 6.15 9.13 -6.06
CA ALA A 14 6.26 8.98 -7.51
C ALA A 14 4.89 8.76 -8.17
N SER A 15 4.01 7.95 -7.56
CA SER A 15 2.64 7.74 -8.04
C SER A 15 1.83 9.03 -8.00
N ASP A 16 1.95 9.80 -6.92
CA ASP A 16 1.25 11.08 -6.78
C ASP A 16 1.66 12.06 -7.87
N VAL A 17 2.96 12.13 -8.18
CA VAL A 17 3.46 12.96 -9.28
C VAL A 17 2.89 12.49 -10.62
N HIS A 18 2.84 11.19 -10.85
CA HIS A 18 2.27 10.62 -12.07
C HIS A 18 0.79 11.03 -12.25
N TYR A 19 -0.02 10.86 -11.22
CA TYR A 19 -1.44 11.22 -11.27
C TYR A 19 -1.63 12.74 -11.41
N ALA A 20 -0.84 13.53 -10.69
CA ALA A 20 -0.92 14.99 -10.78
C ALA A 20 -0.51 15.49 -12.17
N ALA A 21 0.56 14.95 -12.74
CA ALA A 21 1.00 15.32 -14.08
C ALA A 21 -0.05 14.99 -15.14
N ASP A 22 -0.68 13.80 -15.05
CA ASP A 22 -1.75 13.41 -15.95
C ASP A 22 -2.97 14.34 -15.82
N ALA A 23 -3.40 14.61 -14.60
CA ALA A 23 -4.54 15.49 -14.33
C ALA A 23 -4.31 16.91 -14.85
N LEU A 24 -3.14 17.50 -14.59
CA LEU A 24 -2.78 18.83 -15.06
C LEU A 24 -2.67 18.88 -16.58
N THR A 25 -2.10 17.86 -17.20
CA THR A 25 -1.98 17.78 -18.66
C THR A 25 -3.37 17.77 -19.31
N ARG A 26 -4.29 16.97 -18.80
CA ARG A 26 -5.68 16.92 -19.31
C ARG A 26 -6.41 18.23 -19.11
N PHE A 27 -6.22 18.86 -17.96
CA PHE A 27 -6.85 20.15 -17.68
C PHE A 27 -6.38 21.23 -18.65
N PHE A 28 -5.06 21.38 -18.84
CA PHE A 28 -4.51 22.46 -19.66
C PHE A 28 -4.58 22.20 -21.15
N ARG A 29 -4.46 20.95 -21.59
CA ARG A 29 -4.48 20.62 -23.04
C ARG A 29 -5.85 20.30 -23.59
N LYS A 30 -6.74 19.70 -22.77
CA LYS A 30 -8.05 19.21 -23.19
C LYS A 30 -9.20 19.90 -22.49
N ALA A 31 -8.93 20.88 -21.64
CA ALA A 31 -9.93 21.58 -20.81
C ALA A 31 -10.79 20.61 -19.98
N ASP A 32 -10.21 19.49 -19.56
CA ASP A 32 -10.89 18.46 -18.78
C ASP A 32 -10.86 18.81 -17.30
N ARG A 33 -11.94 19.42 -16.82
CA ARG A 33 -12.06 19.82 -15.41
C ARG A 33 -12.21 18.62 -14.49
N ASP A 34 -12.78 17.52 -14.98
CA ASP A 34 -12.98 16.31 -14.18
C ASP A 34 -11.65 15.64 -13.83
N ALA A 35 -10.63 15.80 -14.67
CA ALA A 35 -9.31 15.25 -14.39
C ALA A 35 -8.73 15.76 -13.08
N ILE A 36 -8.87 17.06 -12.79
CA ILE A 36 -8.42 17.64 -11.52
C ILE A 36 -9.27 17.15 -10.37
N SER A 37 -10.58 17.10 -10.54
CA SER A 37 -11.50 16.60 -9.51
C SER A 37 -11.23 15.13 -9.17
N ASP A 38 -10.86 14.32 -10.14
CA ASP A 38 -10.60 12.89 -9.98
C ASP A 38 -9.22 12.58 -9.40
N TYR A 39 -8.31 13.55 -9.40
CA TYR A 39 -6.94 13.36 -8.92
C TYR A 39 -6.88 12.81 -7.49
N SER A 40 -7.61 13.45 -6.58
CA SER A 40 -7.60 13.04 -5.17
C SER A 40 -8.10 11.61 -4.98
N ALA A 41 -9.17 11.24 -5.69
CA ALA A 41 -9.72 9.89 -5.60
C ALA A 41 -8.75 8.83 -6.12
N LYS A 42 -8.04 9.11 -7.22
CA LYS A 42 -7.04 8.20 -7.79
C LYS A 42 -5.82 8.06 -6.88
N ALA A 43 -5.29 9.19 -6.41
CA ALA A 43 -4.13 9.22 -5.53
C ALA A 43 -4.42 8.52 -4.21
N LEU A 44 -5.58 8.79 -3.60
CA LEU A 44 -5.97 8.19 -2.32
C LEU A 44 -6.19 6.68 -2.45
N ARG A 45 -6.76 6.20 -3.54
CA ARG A 45 -6.89 4.75 -3.75
C ARG A 45 -5.53 4.05 -3.71
N ARG A 46 -4.54 4.65 -4.34
CA ARG A 46 -3.18 4.12 -4.33
C ARG A 46 -2.58 4.15 -2.93
N VAL A 47 -2.75 5.27 -2.23
CA VAL A 47 -2.27 5.45 -0.85
C VAL A 47 -2.86 4.37 0.06
N TRP A 48 -4.18 4.17 0.01
CA TRP A 48 -4.83 3.18 0.87
C TRP A 48 -4.38 1.75 0.58
N LYS A 49 -4.14 1.40 -0.68
CA LYS A 49 -3.60 0.09 -1.03
C LYS A 49 -2.21 -0.14 -0.43
N CYS A 50 -1.35 0.86 -0.53
CA CYS A 50 0.01 0.77 0.02
C CYS A 50 0.03 0.81 1.55
N GLU A 51 -0.81 1.66 2.15
CA GLU A 51 -0.96 1.75 3.60
C GLU A 51 -1.45 0.43 4.20
N ARG A 52 -2.45 -0.18 3.57
CA ARG A 52 -2.97 -1.49 4.00
C ARG A 52 -1.86 -2.53 4.06
N PHE A 53 -1.07 -2.62 3.02
CA PHE A 53 0.04 -3.58 2.99
C PHE A 53 1.10 -3.27 4.04
N SER A 54 1.54 -2.01 4.12
CA SER A 54 2.56 -1.59 5.07
C SER A 54 2.11 -1.82 6.51
N TRP A 55 0.84 -1.52 6.81
CA TRP A 55 0.26 -1.76 8.12
C TRP A 55 0.24 -3.25 8.46
N SER A 56 -0.22 -4.09 7.52
CA SER A 56 -0.26 -5.55 7.70
C SER A 56 1.13 -6.13 7.91
N LEU A 57 2.12 -5.69 7.13
CA LEU A 57 3.49 -6.16 7.24
C LEU A 57 4.11 -5.75 8.57
N THR A 58 3.85 -4.52 9.02
CA THR A 58 4.31 -4.05 10.32
C THR A 58 3.77 -4.92 11.44
N ARG A 59 2.47 -5.22 11.43
CA ARG A 59 1.87 -6.06 12.46
C ARG A 59 2.37 -7.50 12.41
N LEU A 60 2.67 -8.00 11.22
CA LEU A 60 3.17 -9.37 11.06
C LEU A 60 4.61 -9.51 11.57
N MET A 61 5.45 -8.52 11.31
CA MET A 61 6.90 -8.62 11.56
C MET A 61 7.34 -8.10 12.92
N HIS A 62 6.46 -7.41 13.66
CA HIS A 62 6.81 -6.79 14.94
C HIS A 62 5.94 -7.31 16.07
N ARG A 63 6.54 -7.39 17.26
CA ARG A 63 5.81 -7.62 18.50
C ARG A 63 5.61 -6.28 19.20
N PHE A 64 4.37 -6.02 19.60
CA PHE A 64 4.03 -4.79 20.30
C PHE A 64 3.99 -5.06 21.80
N GLN A 65 4.30 -4.02 22.60
CA GLN A 65 4.39 -4.15 24.04
C GLN A 65 3.09 -4.66 24.67
N ASP A 66 1.94 -4.27 24.11
CA ASP A 66 0.62 -4.65 24.63
C ASP A 66 0.12 -5.99 24.09
N ASP A 67 0.90 -6.67 23.24
CA ASP A 67 0.51 -7.96 22.69
C ASP A 67 0.49 -9.03 23.78
N GLY A 68 -0.65 -9.72 23.89
CA GLY A 68 -0.83 -10.85 24.78
C GLY A 68 -0.62 -12.18 24.11
N PRO A 69 -0.89 -13.30 24.82
CA PRO A 69 -0.74 -14.64 24.26
C PRO A 69 -1.60 -14.89 23.01
N PHE A 70 -2.80 -14.29 22.93
CA PHE A 70 -3.67 -14.44 21.77
C PHE A 70 -3.05 -13.80 20.53
N GLU A 71 -2.59 -12.56 20.64
CA GLU A 71 -2.00 -11.83 19.51
C GLU A 71 -0.73 -12.52 19.02
N ARG A 72 0.07 -13.07 19.92
CA ARG A 72 1.29 -13.82 19.57
C ARG A 72 0.95 -15.13 18.87
N ALA A 73 -0.08 -15.82 19.33
CA ALA A 73 -0.55 -17.05 18.70
C ALA A 73 -1.08 -16.78 17.28
N MET A 74 -1.82 -15.69 17.10
CA MET A 74 -2.32 -15.28 15.80
C MET A 74 -1.18 -14.90 14.85
N GLN A 75 -0.18 -14.20 15.34
CA GLN A 75 1.01 -13.83 14.54
C GLN A 75 1.75 -15.09 14.09
N THR A 76 1.96 -16.04 14.97
CA THR A 76 2.62 -17.31 14.65
C THR A 76 1.83 -18.11 13.63
N ALA A 77 0.51 -18.20 13.81
CA ALA A 77 -0.37 -18.90 12.87
C ALA A 77 -0.32 -18.27 11.48
N GLU A 78 -0.30 -16.93 11.40
CA GLU A 78 -0.21 -16.21 10.13
C GLU A 78 1.14 -16.48 9.45
N LEU A 79 2.23 -16.46 10.19
CA LEU A 79 3.57 -16.78 9.66
C LEU A 79 3.64 -18.22 9.15
N ASP A 80 3.05 -19.16 9.88
CA ASP A 80 3.00 -20.57 9.46
C ASP A 80 2.18 -20.73 8.17
N TYR A 81 1.05 -20.05 8.09
CA TYR A 81 0.22 -20.05 6.88
C TYR A 81 1.00 -19.51 5.68
N ILE A 82 1.65 -18.36 5.82
CA ILE A 82 2.41 -17.74 4.74
C ILE A 82 3.55 -18.66 4.28
N SER A 83 4.26 -19.31 5.21
CA SER A 83 5.38 -20.18 4.86
C SER A 83 4.95 -21.43 4.11
N SER A 84 3.68 -21.84 4.20
CA SER A 84 3.15 -23.04 3.55
C SER A 84 2.22 -22.75 2.36
N SER A 85 1.80 -21.50 2.16
CA SER A 85 0.84 -21.13 1.13
C SER A 85 1.50 -20.32 0.02
N ARG A 86 1.54 -20.89 -1.18
CA ARG A 86 2.06 -20.16 -2.35
C ARG A 86 1.21 -18.93 -2.67
N ALA A 87 -0.10 -19.02 -2.53
CA ALA A 87 -1.00 -17.89 -2.79
C ALA A 87 -0.71 -16.73 -1.84
N ALA A 88 -0.48 -17.01 -0.55
CA ALA A 88 -0.12 -15.99 0.43
C ALA A 88 1.24 -15.36 0.10
N GLN A 89 2.22 -16.16 -0.31
CA GLN A 89 3.55 -15.68 -0.69
C GLN A 89 3.48 -14.78 -1.93
N VAL A 90 2.70 -15.16 -2.94
CA VAL A 90 2.50 -14.35 -4.15
C VAL A 90 1.82 -13.03 -3.81
N SER A 91 0.82 -13.06 -2.94
CA SER A 91 0.12 -11.85 -2.48
C SER A 91 1.09 -10.86 -1.82
N ILE A 92 1.95 -11.33 -0.94
CA ILE A 92 2.95 -10.48 -0.29
C ILE A 92 3.95 -9.95 -1.31
N ALA A 93 4.43 -10.79 -2.20
CA ALA A 93 5.42 -10.41 -3.21
C ALA A 93 4.88 -9.34 -4.14
N GLU A 94 3.66 -9.48 -4.64
CA GLU A 94 3.08 -8.47 -5.55
C GLU A 94 2.87 -7.12 -4.86
N ASN A 95 2.47 -7.13 -3.60
CA ASN A 95 2.31 -5.90 -2.83
C ASN A 95 3.65 -5.26 -2.51
N TYR A 96 4.67 -6.07 -2.20
CA TYR A 96 6.00 -5.58 -1.89
C TYR A 96 6.67 -4.92 -3.10
N VAL A 97 6.59 -5.57 -4.26
CA VAL A 97 7.11 -5.03 -5.52
C VAL A 97 6.35 -3.77 -5.94
N GLY A 98 5.06 -3.76 -5.71
CA GLY A 98 4.19 -2.64 -6.01
C GLY A 98 3.08 -3.05 -6.96
N LEU A 99 1.86 -2.66 -6.60
CA LEU A 99 0.70 -2.87 -7.46
C LEU A 99 0.75 -1.90 -8.64
N PRO A 100 0.13 -2.24 -9.79
CA PRO A 100 0.07 -1.34 -10.94
C PRO A 100 -0.54 0.02 -10.57
N VAL A 101 -0.01 1.04 -11.20
CA VAL A 101 -0.47 2.43 -11.02
C VAL A 101 -1.80 2.65 -11.72
#